data_85d7003bacda63a9f3e48e93e77de39b
#
_entry.id   85d7003bacda63a9f3e48e93e77de39b
#
_cell.length_a   1.000
_cell.length_b   1.000
_cell.length_c   1.000
_cell.angle_alpha   90.00
_cell.angle_beta   90.00
_cell.angle_gamma   90.00
#
_symmetry.space_group_name_H-M   'P 1'
#
loop_
_entity.id
_entity.type
_entity.pdbx_description
1 polymer ?
#
loop_
_entity_poly.entity_id
_entity_poly.type
_entity_poly.pdbx_seq_one_letter_code
_entity_poly.pdbx_strand_id
1 'polypeptide(L)'
;MKPEAPLVEVVVTQVAGSAPTAVGDSLYLGASGWRGSVGGGAIEEALKARAVACREQGIGAVVEFLLNSEHDQCCGGRVAAIICPVPAAAEPWLQQDLPRLYGWDHRERPRLMGAWWQGRWHPAAADPIPDPAVPEWPAGLRVAQSGTYFWKRTAISHPLWLFGAGHVGAAIAAFACRLGYDVSVFDTRLEWNNAERFPPGATRHIAAMPPAEDTNPLPSALVMTHSHRLDFAITTALLARPIDYLGVIGSRTKAALFRKRLCAHGYGDKELARLHMPMGLPGLGKKPYEVAVAVLAELLQRRQGGML
;
A
#
# COMPACT_ATOMS: atom_id res chain seq x y z
N MET A 1 -7.43 38.49 -6.45
CA MET A 1 -7.63 37.05 -6.16
C MET A 1 -7.54 36.85 -4.67
N LYS A 2 -8.54 36.27 -4.01
CA LYS A 2 -8.38 35.82 -2.63
C LYS A 2 -7.31 34.72 -2.66
N PRO A 3 -6.32 34.73 -1.74
CA PRO A 3 -5.39 33.64 -1.65
C PRO A 3 -6.20 32.34 -1.45
N GLU A 4 -5.91 31.31 -2.25
CA GLU A 4 -6.50 29.99 -2.05
C GLU A 4 -6.24 29.56 -0.61
N ALA A 5 -7.29 29.11 0.07
CA ALA A 5 -7.16 28.68 1.44
C ALA A 5 -6.11 27.54 1.52
N PRO A 6 -5.15 27.60 2.45
CA PRO A 6 -4.12 26.59 2.57
C PRO A 6 -4.77 25.22 2.74
N LEU A 7 -4.14 24.19 2.21
CA LEU A 7 -4.50 22.80 2.50
C LEU A 7 -4.10 22.47 3.93
N VAL A 8 -4.68 21.43 4.50
CA VAL A 8 -4.21 20.87 5.77
C VAL A 8 -4.17 19.35 5.68
N GLU A 9 -3.09 18.77 6.13
CA GLU A 9 -2.95 17.32 6.23
C GLU A 9 -2.82 16.90 7.70
N VAL A 10 -3.47 15.80 8.05
CA VAL A 10 -3.32 15.09 9.33
C VAL A 10 -2.57 13.80 9.05
N VAL A 11 -1.52 13.52 9.82
CA VAL A 11 -0.73 12.29 9.66
C VAL A 11 -0.54 11.63 11.01
N VAL A 12 -0.85 10.35 11.11
CA VAL A 12 -0.59 9.53 12.30
C VAL A 12 0.91 9.27 12.39
N THR A 13 1.54 9.67 13.48
CA THR A 13 2.99 9.56 13.69
C THR A 13 3.37 8.44 14.65
N GLN A 14 2.49 8.11 15.60
CA GLN A 14 2.70 7.01 16.54
C GLN A 14 1.37 6.32 16.89
N VAL A 15 1.45 5.01 17.10
CA VAL A 15 0.35 4.17 17.60
C VAL A 15 0.93 3.25 18.67
N ALA A 16 0.27 3.19 19.83
CA ALA A 16 0.60 2.27 20.90
C ALA A 16 -0.67 1.56 21.39
N GLY A 17 -0.60 0.25 21.58
CA GLY A 17 -1.77 -0.58 21.90
C GLY A 17 -2.70 -0.78 20.71
N SER A 18 -3.96 -1.15 20.97
CA SER A 18 -4.97 -1.38 19.93
C SER A 18 -5.55 -0.06 19.44
N ALA A 19 -5.47 0.19 18.14
CA ALA A 19 -6.05 1.38 17.50
C ALA A 19 -6.56 1.03 16.09
N PRO A 20 -7.59 1.73 15.59
CA PRO A 20 -8.15 1.50 14.26
C PRO A 20 -7.33 2.14 13.12
N THR A 21 -6.12 2.58 13.41
CA THR A 21 -5.22 3.31 12.49
C THR A 21 -3.79 2.80 12.61
N ALA A 22 -2.97 3.11 11.61
CA ALA A 22 -1.56 2.76 11.58
C ALA A 22 -0.68 4.01 11.42
N VAL A 23 0.60 3.89 11.77
CA VAL A 23 1.60 4.95 11.53
C VAL A 23 1.71 5.22 10.04
N GLY A 24 1.60 6.49 9.64
CA GLY A 24 1.59 6.92 8.25
C GLY A 24 0.20 7.08 7.64
N ASP A 25 -0.86 6.55 8.28
CA ASP A 25 -2.23 6.85 7.85
C ASP A 25 -2.46 8.35 7.86
N SER A 26 -3.17 8.85 6.87
CA SER A 26 -3.41 10.28 6.76
C SER A 26 -4.75 10.61 6.12
N LEU A 27 -5.22 11.78 6.44
CA LEU A 27 -6.33 12.44 5.74
C LEU A 27 -5.94 13.89 5.47
N TYR A 28 -6.47 14.46 4.41
CA TYR A 28 -6.26 15.88 4.12
C TYR A 28 -7.52 16.57 3.63
N LEU A 29 -7.62 17.87 3.92
CA LEU A 29 -8.66 18.75 3.43
C LEU A 29 -8.10 19.57 2.26
N GLY A 30 -8.56 19.24 1.04
CA GLY A 30 -8.27 19.96 -0.20
C GLY A 30 -9.44 20.81 -0.66
N ALA A 31 -9.36 21.32 -1.90
CA ALA A 31 -10.43 22.10 -2.52
C ALA A 31 -11.72 21.27 -2.70
N SER A 32 -11.62 19.97 -2.92
CA SER A 32 -12.74 19.03 -3.13
C SER A 32 -13.25 18.39 -1.84
N GLY A 33 -12.83 18.86 -0.66
CA GLY A 33 -13.20 18.28 0.64
C GLY A 33 -12.17 17.30 1.22
N TRP A 34 -12.60 16.51 2.19
CA TRP A 34 -11.77 15.54 2.87
C TRP A 34 -11.44 14.32 2.00
N ARG A 35 -10.18 13.86 2.07
CA ARG A 35 -9.69 12.62 1.44
C ARG A 35 -8.79 11.87 2.41
N GLY A 36 -8.77 10.53 2.29
CA GLY A 36 -8.03 9.64 3.19
C GLY A 36 -8.82 9.30 4.44
N SER A 37 -8.18 8.62 5.40
CA SER A 37 -8.75 8.27 6.70
C SER A 37 -7.63 8.03 7.72
N VAL A 38 -7.95 8.23 8.97
CA VAL A 38 -7.08 7.94 10.13
C VAL A 38 -7.81 7.04 11.15
N GLY A 39 -8.61 6.11 10.63
CA GLY A 39 -9.28 5.07 11.41
C GLY A 39 -10.78 5.28 11.63
N GLY A 40 -11.34 6.41 11.21
CA GLY A 40 -12.78 6.69 11.36
C GLY A 40 -13.22 6.99 12.81
N GLY A 41 -14.53 7.10 13.01
CA GLY A 41 -15.12 7.32 14.33
C GLY A 41 -14.76 8.64 15.00
N ALA A 42 -14.88 8.68 16.33
CA ALA A 42 -14.72 9.89 17.13
C ALA A 42 -13.32 10.55 16.99
N ILE A 43 -12.27 9.74 16.84
CA ILE A 43 -10.90 10.26 16.69
C ILE A 43 -10.74 11.02 15.36
N GLU A 44 -11.28 10.49 14.27
CA GLU A 44 -11.18 11.16 12.97
C GLU A 44 -11.96 12.47 12.97
N GLU A 45 -13.14 12.50 13.56
CA GLU A 45 -13.93 13.72 13.67
C GLU A 45 -13.26 14.78 14.57
N ALA A 46 -12.66 14.37 15.68
CA ALA A 46 -11.87 15.27 16.52
C ALA A 46 -10.64 15.85 15.80
N LEU A 47 -9.96 15.01 15.01
CA LEU A 47 -8.82 15.42 14.19
C LEU A 47 -9.25 16.38 13.06
N LYS A 48 -10.38 16.11 12.38
CA LYS A 48 -10.94 17.00 11.37
C LYS A 48 -11.29 18.39 11.94
N ALA A 49 -11.95 18.42 13.10
CA ALA A 49 -12.28 19.69 13.75
C ALA A 49 -11.03 20.52 14.09
N ARG A 50 -9.99 19.89 14.65
CA ARG A 50 -8.71 20.56 14.92
C ARG A 50 -7.98 20.98 13.66
N ALA A 51 -8.03 20.17 12.61
CA ALA A 51 -7.40 20.48 11.31
C ALA A 51 -8.01 21.72 10.66
N VAL A 52 -9.33 21.90 10.75
CA VAL A 52 -10.00 23.11 10.25
C VAL A 52 -9.48 24.36 11.00
N ALA A 53 -9.38 24.29 12.33
CA ALA A 53 -8.83 25.38 13.13
C ALA A 53 -7.35 25.69 12.80
N CYS A 54 -6.53 24.65 12.63
CA CYS A 54 -5.12 24.81 12.19
C CYS A 54 -5.02 25.43 10.78
N ARG A 55 -5.91 25.06 9.87
CA ARG A 55 -6.00 25.64 8.53
C ARG A 55 -6.30 27.12 8.56
N GLU A 56 -7.29 27.54 9.35
CA GLU A 56 -7.68 28.96 9.50
C GLU A 56 -6.57 29.80 10.11
N GLN A 57 -5.85 29.23 11.09
CA GLN A 57 -4.75 29.92 11.78
C GLN A 57 -3.43 29.87 10.98
N GLY A 58 -3.30 28.96 10.00
CA GLY A 58 -2.05 28.71 9.31
C GLY A 58 -0.95 28.09 10.19
N ILE A 59 -1.31 27.49 11.33
CA ILE A 59 -0.39 26.95 12.34
C ILE A 59 -0.67 25.46 12.54
N GLY A 60 0.37 24.64 12.40
CA GLY A 60 0.29 23.20 12.67
C GLY A 60 0.26 22.88 14.17
N ALA A 61 -0.14 21.65 14.51
CA ALA A 61 -0.19 21.14 15.86
C ALA A 61 0.24 19.67 15.95
N VAL A 62 0.88 19.29 17.04
CA VAL A 62 1.03 17.90 17.48
C VAL A 62 -0.13 17.58 18.40
N VAL A 63 -0.77 16.44 18.23
CA VAL A 63 -1.93 16.03 19.03
C VAL A 63 -1.78 14.59 19.47
N GLU A 64 -2.21 14.30 20.69
CA GLU A 64 -2.28 12.95 21.23
C GLU A 64 -3.71 12.63 21.68
N PHE A 65 -4.13 11.39 21.44
CA PHE A 65 -5.41 10.85 21.87
C PHE A 65 -5.20 9.54 22.62
N LEU A 66 -5.85 9.44 23.78
CA LEU A 66 -6.03 8.17 24.49
C LEU A 66 -7.37 7.58 24.07
N LEU A 67 -7.33 6.36 23.55
CA LEU A 67 -8.53 5.64 23.11
C LEU A 67 -9.14 4.91 24.32
N ASN A 68 -9.78 5.68 25.20
CA ASN A 68 -10.45 5.17 26.40
C ASN A 68 -11.97 5.33 26.29
N SER A 69 -12.69 4.83 27.28
CA SER A 69 -14.15 4.87 27.35
C SER A 69 -14.74 6.28 27.37
N GLU A 70 -13.96 7.33 27.68
CA GLU A 70 -14.43 8.71 27.64
C GLU A 70 -14.67 9.23 26.22
N HIS A 71 -14.15 8.52 25.20
CA HIS A 71 -14.34 8.84 23.79
C HIS A 71 -15.15 7.77 23.04
N ASP A 72 -16.02 7.00 23.73
CA ASP A 72 -16.79 5.88 23.16
C ASP A 72 -15.92 4.85 22.42
N GLN A 73 -14.64 4.71 22.82
CA GLN A 73 -13.72 3.76 22.19
C GLN A 73 -13.17 2.76 23.21
N CYS A 74 -13.44 1.47 22.96
CA CYS A 74 -13.02 0.36 23.81
C CYS A 74 -11.57 -0.11 23.56
N CYS A 75 -10.80 0.56 22.68
CA CYS A 75 -9.55 0.02 22.15
C CYS A 75 -8.35 0.15 23.08
N GLY A 76 -8.37 1.05 24.10
CA GLY A 76 -7.29 1.18 25.11
C GLY A 76 -5.92 1.60 24.55
N GLY A 77 -5.83 2.02 23.29
CA GLY A 77 -4.59 2.46 22.65
C GLY A 77 -4.31 3.96 22.80
N ARG A 78 -3.13 4.37 22.35
CA ARG A 78 -2.73 5.77 22.20
C ARG A 78 -2.34 6.06 20.76
N VAL A 79 -2.81 7.18 20.21
CA VAL A 79 -2.49 7.66 18.86
C VAL A 79 -1.93 9.06 18.97
N ALA A 80 -0.74 9.27 18.39
CA ALA A 80 -0.20 10.61 18.17
C ALA A 80 -0.29 10.95 16.68
N ALA A 81 -0.66 12.19 16.38
CA ALA A 81 -0.75 12.69 15.01
C ALA A 81 -0.22 14.12 14.93
N ILE A 82 0.24 14.49 13.74
CA ILE A 82 0.52 15.89 13.39
C ILE A 82 -0.60 16.43 12.52
N ILE A 83 -0.92 17.69 12.72
CA ILE A 83 -1.79 18.49 11.84
C ILE A 83 -0.91 19.55 11.20
N CYS A 84 -0.81 19.53 9.89
CA CYS A 84 0.15 20.34 9.16
C CYS A 84 -0.56 21.16 8.07
N PRO A 85 -0.56 22.51 8.15
CA PRO A 85 -0.91 23.35 7.00
C PRO A 85 0.06 23.10 5.85
N VAL A 86 -0.47 22.91 4.65
CA VAL A 86 0.29 22.52 3.47
C VAL A 86 0.14 23.58 2.40
N PRO A 87 1.24 24.04 1.76
CA PRO A 87 1.15 24.96 0.64
C PRO A 87 0.30 24.38 -0.52
N ALA A 88 -0.52 25.19 -1.18
CA ALA A 88 -1.35 24.75 -2.31
C ALA A 88 -0.52 24.08 -3.41
N ALA A 89 0.70 24.55 -3.65
CA ALA A 89 1.63 23.97 -4.62
C ALA A 89 2.01 22.49 -4.32
N ALA A 90 1.85 22.04 -3.08
CA ALA A 90 2.14 20.66 -2.68
C ALA A 90 0.91 19.73 -2.78
N GLU A 91 -0.25 20.20 -3.21
CA GLU A 91 -1.46 19.36 -3.38
C GLU A 91 -1.21 18.11 -4.26
N PRO A 92 -0.49 18.18 -5.39
CA PRO A 92 -0.16 17.00 -6.18
C PRO A 92 0.61 15.93 -5.41
N TRP A 93 1.44 16.31 -4.43
CA TRP A 93 2.19 15.35 -3.59
C TRP A 93 1.26 14.58 -2.65
N LEU A 94 0.20 15.23 -2.15
CA LEU A 94 -0.84 14.60 -1.32
C LEU A 94 -1.72 13.68 -2.16
N GLN A 95 -2.14 14.13 -3.35
CA GLN A 95 -3.00 13.36 -4.25
C GLN A 95 -2.31 12.08 -4.75
N GLN A 96 -1.00 12.12 -4.99
CA GLN A 96 -0.19 11.00 -5.43
C GLN A 96 0.41 10.20 -4.25
N ASP A 97 0.12 10.60 -3.01
CA ASP A 97 0.70 10.05 -1.78
C ASP A 97 2.23 9.91 -1.84
N LEU A 98 2.94 10.93 -2.34
CA LEU A 98 4.40 10.90 -2.46
C LEU A 98 5.07 10.81 -1.09
N PRO A 99 6.28 10.22 -0.98
CA PRO A 99 7.08 10.26 0.25
C PRO A 99 7.34 11.69 0.69
N ARG A 100 7.03 12.02 1.94
CA ARG A 100 7.05 13.40 2.48
C ARG A 100 7.74 13.47 3.82
N LEU A 101 8.49 14.54 4.03
CA LEU A 101 9.11 14.87 5.32
C LEU A 101 8.37 16.01 5.99
N TYR A 102 8.01 15.79 7.24
CA TYR A 102 7.50 16.81 8.16
C TYR A 102 8.55 17.08 9.22
N GLY A 103 8.63 18.33 9.67
CA GLY A 103 9.54 18.72 10.74
C GLY A 103 8.87 19.69 11.69
N TRP A 104 9.24 19.63 12.98
CA TRP A 104 8.83 20.59 14.02
C TRP A 104 9.87 20.75 15.12
N ASP A 105 9.84 21.87 15.78
CA ASP A 105 10.68 22.21 16.91
C ASP A 105 9.95 21.99 18.26
N HIS A 106 10.55 22.51 19.33
CA HIS A 106 9.99 22.47 20.68
C HIS A 106 8.64 23.19 20.84
N ARG A 107 8.20 23.98 19.85
CA ARG A 107 6.88 24.63 19.84
C ARG A 107 5.78 23.75 19.29
N GLU A 108 6.12 22.52 18.90
CA GLU A 108 5.19 21.51 18.35
C GLU A 108 4.34 22.04 17.17
N ARG A 109 4.97 22.83 16.29
CA ARG A 109 4.36 23.37 15.07
C ARG A 109 4.86 22.64 13.82
N PRO A 110 4.22 21.54 13.44
CA PRO A 110 4.60 20.77 12.28
C PRO A 110 4.48 21.59 11.00
N ARG A 111 5.46 21.42 10.12
CA ARG A 111 5.45 21.95 8.76
C ARG A 111 5.91 20.88 7.78
N LEU A 112 5.36 20.93 6.56
CA LEU A 112 5.84 20.13 5.47
C LEU A 112 7.19 20.69 5.00
N MET A 113 8.23 19.86 5.08
CA MET A 113 9.59 20.22 4.64
C MET A 113 9.75 20.02 3.12
N GLY A 114 9.15 18.98 2.58
CA GLY A 114 9.20 18.65 1.16
C GLY A 114 8.80 17.21 0.88
N ALA A 115 8.95 16.83 -0.39
CA ALA A 115 8.65 15.50 -0.89
C ALA A 115 9.80 14.94 -1.73
N TRP A 116 9.89 13.60 -1.79
CA TRP A 116 10.79 12.89 -2.69
C TRP A 116 10.02 12.43 -3.93
N TRP A 117 10.42 12.94 -5.11
CA TRP A 117 9.75 12.61 -6.36
C TRP A 117 10.75 12.53 -7.51
N GLN A 118 10.58 11.55 -8.37
CA GLN A 118 11.47 11.31 -9.53
C GLN A 118 12.97 11.27 -9.16
N GLY A 119 13.29 10.61 -8.03
CA GLY A 119 14.66 10.45 -7.58
C GLY A 119 15.32 11.71 -7.03
N ARG A 120 14.55 12.77 -6.72
CA ARG A 120 15.07 14.01 -6.16
C ARG A 120 14.18 14.60 -5.07
N TRP A 121 14.79 15.44 -4.25
CA TRP A 121 14.09 16.22 -3.24
C TRP A 121 13.42 17.45 -3.84
N HIS A 122 12.17 17.68 -3.47
CA HIS A 122 11.39 18.87 -3.80
C HIS A 122 11.01 19.58 -2.50
N PRO A 123 11.66 20.70 -2.14
CA PRO A 123 11.34 21.43 -0.92
C PRO A 123 9.96 22.08 -1.00
N ALA A 124 9.23 22.09 0.12
CA ALA A 124 7.93 22.78 0.24
C ALA A 124 8.10 24.30 0.43
N ALA A 125 9.26 24.72 0.95
CA ALA A 125 9.69 26.10 1.12
C ALA A 125 11.20 26.20 0.79
N ALA A 126 11.79 27.36 0.95
CA ALA A 126 13.24 27.55 0.70
C ALA A 126 14.18 26.84 1.70
N ASP A 127 13.62 25.97 2.54
CA ASP A 127 14.39 25.21 3.52
C ASP A 127 15.18 24.07 2.85
N PRO A 128 16.46 23.90 3.17
CA PRO A 128 17.23 22.76 2.67
C PRO A 128 16.71 21.45 3.27
N ILE A 129 16.99 20.34 2.60
CA ILE A 129 16.79 19.02 3.19
C ILE A 129 17.66 18.90 4.46
N PRO A 130 17.11 18.50 5.61
CA PRO A 130 17.84 18.46 6.86
C PRO A 130 18.98 17.42 6.87
N ASP A 131 18.86 16.36 6.08
CA ASP A 131 19.84 15.30 5.92
C ASP A 131 19.69 14.69 4.52
N PRO A 132 20.73 14.63 3.68
CA PRO A 132 20.70 14.00 2.37
C PRO A 132 20.25 12.52 2.39
N ALA A 133 20.44 11.82 3.52
CA ALA A 133 20.05 10.43 3.70
C ALA A 133 18.55 10.23 4.01
N VAL A 134 17.74 11.29 4.10
CA VAL A 134 16.27 11.17 4.39
C VAL A 134 15.57 10.10 3.54
N PRO A 135 15.85 9.94 2.23
CA PRO A 135 15.20 8.90 1.44
C PRO A 135 15.48 7.47 1.91
N GLU A 136 16.61 7.26 2.58
CA GLU A 136 17.04 5.97 3.12
C GLU A 136 16.53 5.73 4.55
N TRP A 137 15.98 6.77 5.19
CA TRP A 137 15.45 6.62 6.54
C TRP A 137 14.30 5.60 6.55
N PRO A 138 14.18 4.78 7.59
CA PRO A 138 12.96 4.03 7.82
C PRO A 138 11.78 5.00 7.98
N ALA A 139 10.58 4.60 7.53
CA ALA A 139 9.38 5.37 7.79
C ALA A 139 9.19 5.57 9.31
N GLY A 140 8.75 6.77 9.71
CA GLY A 140 8.46 7.05 11.10
C GLY A 140 9.12 8.28 11.68
N LEU A 141 9.08 8.35 13.00
CA LEU A 141 9.54 9.49 13.79
C LEU A 141 11.05 9.42 14.05
N ARG A 142 11.72 10.57 13.91
CA ARG A 142 13.12 10.73 14.24
C ARG A 142 13.34 12.04 15.01
N VAL A 143 14.06 11.96 16.11
CA VAL A 143 14.46 13.13 16.89
C VAL A 143 15.93 13.41 16.62
N ALA A 144 16.25 14.64 16.25
CA ALA A 144 17.59 15.14 16.02
C ALA A 144 17.81 16.44 16.83
N GLN A 145 19.05 16.92 16.90
CA GLN A 145 19.38 18.18 17.61
C GLN A 145 18.62 19.39 17.02
N SER A 146 18.36 19.37 15.70
CA SER A 146 17.66 20.43 14.97
C SER A 146 16.13 20.37 15.06
N GLY A 147 15.56 19.33 15.66
CA GLY A 147 14.10 19.17 15.80
C GLY A 147 13.64 17.73 15.70
N THR A 148 12.33 17.57 15.67
CA THR A 148 11.68 16.27 15.45
C THR A 148 11.21 16.20 14.02
N TYR A 149 11.41 15.05 13.38
CA TYR A 149 11.06 14.80 11.99
C TYR A 149 10.20 13.55 11.86
N PHE A 150 9.25 13.57 10.94
CA PHE A 150 8.48 12.40 10.54
C PHE A 150 8.63 12.17 9.05
N TRP A 151 9.26 11.04 8.70
CA TRP A 151 9.37 10.59 7.32
C TRP A 151 8.18 9.70 6.99
N LYS A 152 7.21 10.28 6.27
CA LYS A 152 6.10 9.52 5.69
C LYS A 152 6.57 8.94 4.35
N ARG A 153 6.80 7.64 4.33
CA ARG A 153 6.99 6.95 3.05
C ARG A 153 5.63 6.72 2.39
N THR A 154 5.61 6.68 1.08
CA THR A 154 4.50 6.05 0.34
C THR A 154 4.26 4.68 0.93
N ALA A 155 3.01 4.27 1.02
CA ALA A 155 2.70 2.87 1.28
C ALA A 155 3.61 2.02 0.39
N ILE A 156 4.32 1.05 0.98
CA ILE A 156 5.23 0.19 0.22
C ILE A 156 4.38 -0.37 -0.93
N SER A 157 4.77 -0.06 -2.17
CA SER A 157 4.13 -0.67 -3.32
C SER A 157 4.23 -2.17 -3.16
N HIS A 158 3.10 -2.85 -3.18
CA HIS A 158 3.04 -4.31 -3.15
C HIS A 158 2.70 -4.78 -4.57
N PRO A 159 3.70 -4.99 -5.44
CA PRO A 159 3.43 -5.40 -6.81
C PRO A 159 2.73 -6.74 -6.81
N LEU A 160 1.60 -6.81 -7.51
CA LEU A 160 0.80 -8.02 -7.66
C LEU A 160 0.58 -8.31 -9.14
N TRP A 161 1.20 -9.36 -9.62
CA TRP A 161 1.07 -9.83 -11.00
C TRP A 161 -0.03 -10.87 -11.11
N LEU A 162 -1.02 -10.61 -11.95
CA LEU A 162 -2.12 -11.52 -12.22
C LEU A 162 -1.98 -12.09 -13.64
N PHE A 163 -1.73 -13.38 -13.75
CA PHE A 163 -1.68 -14.10 -15.01
C PHE A 163 -3.01 -14.79 -15.28
N GLY A 164 -3.81 -14.18 -16.15
CA GLY A 164 -5.17 -14.59 -16.50
C GLY A 164 -6.21 -13.56 -16.16
N ALA A 165 -6.82 -12.96 -17.20
CA ALA A 165 -7.87 -11.94 -17.10
C ALA A 165 -9.29 -12.52 -16.99
N GLY A 166 -9.43 -13.79 -16.57
CA GLY A 166 -10.72 -14.45 -16.36
C GLY A 166 -11.51 -13.87 -15.17
N HIS A 167 -12.62 -14.52 -14.83
CA HIS A 167 -13.50 -14.07 -13.73
C HIS A 167 -12.78 -13.97 -12.39
N VAL A 168 -11.88 -14.92 -12.07
CA VAL A 168 -11.11 -14.89 -10.81
C VAL A 168 -10.10 -13.75 -10.83
N GLY A 169 -9.37 -13.53 -11.94
CA GLY A 169 -8.43 -12.43 -12.07
C GLY A 169 -9.08 -11.07 -11.91
N ALA A 170 -10.25 -10.86 -12.53
CA ALA A 170 -11.01 -9.62 -12.39
C ALA A 170 -11.52 -9.42 -10.93
N ALA A 171 -12.00 -10.49 -10.27
CA ALA A 171 -12.43 -10.41 -8.88
C ALA A 171 -11.27 -10.08 -7.91
N ILE A 172 -10.10 -10.69 -8.12
CA ILE A 172 -8.90 -10.38 -7.32
C ILE A 172 -8.47 -8.92 -7.55
N ALA A 173 -8.38 -8.45 -8.80
CA ALA A 173 -7.98 -7.08 -9.12
C ALA A 173 -8.90 -6.03 -8.47
N ALA A 174 -10.21 -6.29 -8.46
CA ALA A 174 -11.21 -5.39 -7.88
C ALA A 174 -11.00 -5.12 -6.39
N PHE A 175 -10.59 -6.12 -5.62
CA PHE A 175 -10.28 -5.97 -4.20
C PHE A 175 -8.81 -5.58 -3.96
N ALA A 176 -7.87 -6.14 -4.72
CA ALA A 176 -6.44 -5.89 -4.54
C ALA A 176 -6.08 -4.40 -4.70
N CYS A 177 -6.62 -3.73 -5.72
CA CYS A 177 -6.42 -2.29 -5.90
C CYS A 177 -6.91 -1.48 -4.68
N ARG A 178 -8.04 -1.88 -4.06
CA ARG A 178 -8.56 -1.23 -2.85
C ARG A 178 -7.74 -1.53 -1.60
N LEU A 179 -7.04 -2.66 -1.59
CA LEU A 179 -6.12 -3.06 -0.51
C LEU A 179 -4.71 -2.47 -0.68
N GLY A 180 -4.51 -1.61 -1.70
CA GLY A 180 -3.24 -0.92 -1.93
C GLY A 180 -2.18 -1.75 -2.64
N TYR A 181 -2.58 -2.81 -3.36
CA TYR A 181 -1.68 -3.53 -4.27
C TYR A 181 -1.51 -2.77 -5.59
N ASP A 182 -0.29 -2.77 -6.11
CA ASP A 182 0.01 -2.33 -7.47
C ASP A 182 -0.22 -3.49 -8.44
N VAL A 183 -1.40 -3.50 -9.04
CA VAL A 183 -1.90 -4.64 -9.81
C VAL A 183 -1.52 -4.54 -11.27
N SER A 184 -0.79 -5.54 -11.78
CA SER A 184 -0.50 -5.73 -13.20
C SER A 184 -1.15 -7.02 -13.72
N VAL A 185 -1.99 -6.91 -14.74
CA VAL A 185 -2.73 -8.04 -15.33
C VAL A 185 -2.13 -8.43 -16.66
N PHE A 186 -1.78 -9.71 -16.82
CA PHE A 186 -1.20 -10.30 -18.04
C PHE A 186 -2.15 -11.31 -18.65
N ASP A 187 -2.65 -11.05 -19.84
CA ASP A 187 -3.43 -11.97 -20.66
C ASP A 187 -3.36 -11.51 -22.12
N THR A 188 -3.17 -12.43 -23.05
CA THR A 188 -3.05 -12.13 -24.48
C THR A 188 -4.41 -11.92 -25.16
N ARG A 189 -5.51 -12.25 -24.48
CA ARG A 189 -6.87 -12.16 -25.03
C ARG A 189 -7.48 -10.79 -24.75
N LEU A 190 -7.61 -9.95 -25.76
CA LEU A 190 -8.12 -8.59 -25.66
C LEU A 190 -9.56 -8.52 -25.11
N GLU A 191 -10.39 -9.49 -25.49
CA GLU A 191 -11.79 -9.57 -25.05
C GLU A 191 -11.95 -9.84 -23.54
N TRP A 192 -10.89 -10.37 -22.90
CA TRP A 192 -10.84 -10.59 -21.46
C TRP A 192 -10.06 -9.50 -20.73
N ASN A 193 -9.01 -8.98 -21.33
CA ASN A 193 -8.10 -8.00 -20.71
C ASN A 193 -8.41 -6.58 -21.17
N ASN A 194 -9.59 -6.06 -20.80
CA ASN A 194 -10.10 -4.75 -21.20
C ASN A 194 -10.50 -3.86 -20.01
N ALA A 195 -10.77 -2.57 -20.25
CA ALA A 195 -11.06 -1.58 -19.23
C ALA A 195 -12.41 -1.76 -18.52
N GLU A 196 -13.36 -2.47 -19.14
CA GLU A 196 -14.68 -2.72 -18.55
C GLU A 196 -14.63 -3.75 -17.42
N ARG A 197 -13.64 -4.66 -17.50
CA ARG A 197 -13.50 -5.77 -16.57
C ARG A 197 -12.58 -5.49 -15.39
N PHE A 198 -11.68 -4.51 -15.51
CA PHE A 198 -10.66 -4.21 -14.50
C PHE A 198 -10.80 -2.79 -13.97
N PRO A 199 -10.53 -2.58 -12.66
CA PRO A 199 -10.57 -1.24 -12.06
C PRO A 199 -9.50 -0.33 -12.70
N PRO A 200 -9.72 1.02 -12.71
CA PRO A 200 -8.76 1.97 -13.28
C PRO A 200 -7.35 1.91 -12.66
N GLY A 201 -7.23 1.42 -11.41
CA GLY A 201 -5.95 1.23 -10.73
C GLY A 201 -5.15 0.00 -11.16
N ALA A 202 -5.70 -0.85 -12.04
CA ALA A 202 -4.98 -2.02 -12.56
C ALA A 202 -4.33 -1.72 -13.91
N THR A 203 -3.02 -1.93 -14.02
CA THR A 203 -2.29 -1.87 -15.27
C THR A 203 -2.51 -3.16 -16.07
N ARG A 204 -2.83 -3.06 -17.34
CA ARG A 204 -3.16 -4.20 -18.20
C ARG A 204 -2.13 -4.37 -19.30
N HIS A 205 -1.64 -5.60 -19.47
CA HIS A 205 -0.63 -5.99 -20.44
C HIS A 205 -1.18 -7.06 -21.37
N ILE A 206 -1.19 -6.81 -22.67
CA ILE A 206 -1.54 -7.81 -23.68
C ILE A 206 -0.30 -8.66 -23.95
N ALA A 207 0.06 -9.44 -22.95
CA ALA A 207 1.26 -10.28 -22.93
C ALA A 207 1.02 -11.52 -22.06
N ALA A 208 1.76 -12.60 -22.33
CA ALA A 208 1.72 -13.81 -21.52
C ALA A 208 2.67 -13.74 -20.30
N MET A 209 3.71 -12.90 -20.36
CA MET A 209 4.76 -12.78 -19.35
C MET A 209 5.11 -11.30 -19.13
N PRO A 210 5.58 -10.93 -17.93
CA PRO A 210 6.10 -9.61 -17.66
C PRO A 210 7.44 -9.40 -18.37
N PRO A 211 7.89 -8.15 -18.52
CA PRO A 211 9.25 -7.87 -18.98
C PRO A 211 10.30 -8.53 -18.09
N ALA A 212 11.51 -8.71 -18.63
CA ALA A 212 12.59 -9.42 -17.94
C ALA A 212 13.23 -8.64 -16.79
N GLU A 213 12.90 -7.37 -16.64
CA GLU A 213 13.49 -6.48 -15.64
C GLU A 213 13.16 -6.93 -14.20
N ASP A 214 14.16 -6.85 -13.33
CA ASP A 214 13.98 -7.09 -11.91
C ASP A 214 13.20 -5.92 -11.29
N THR A 215 12.24 -6.27 -10.44
CA THR A 215 11.42 -5.29 -9.71
C THR A 215 11.85 -5.20 -8.25
N ASN A 216 11.80 -4.01 -7.70
CA ASN A 216 11.99 -3.77 -6.27
C ASN A 216 10.86 -2.85 -5.78
N PRO A 217 10.00 -3.29 -4.85
CA PRO A 217 10.00 -4.58 -4.15
C PRO A 217 9.66 -5.77 -5.05
N LEU A 218 9.98 -6.99 -4.57
CA LEU A 218 9.67 -8.23 -5.29
C LEU A 218 8.16 -8.42 -5.42
N PRO A 219 7.66 -8.85 -6.60
CA PRO A 219 6.23 -9.05 -6.80
C PRO A 219 5.72 -10.33 -6.16
N SER A 220 4.46 -10.30 -5.73
CA SER A 220 3.64 -11.51 -5.60
C SER A 220 3.00 -11.82 -6.95
N ALA A 221 2.95 -13.09 -7.35
CA ALA A 221 2.36 -13.49 -8.61
C ALA A 221 1.26 -14.54 -8.40
N LEU A 222 0.17 -14.39 -9.16
CA LEU A 222 -0.98 -15.28 -9.13
C LEU A 222 -1.24 -15.81 -10.54
N VAL A 223 -1.22 -17.14 -10.70
CA VAL A 223 -1.39 -17.82 -12.00
C VAL A 223 -2.73 -18.53 -12.05
N MET A 224 -3.60 -18.07 -12.95
CA MET A 224 -4.98 -18.54 -13.10
C MET A 224 -5.47 -18.41 -14.55
N THR A 225 -4.66 -18.85 -15.49
CA THR A 225 -5.00 -18.75 -16.91
C THR A 225 -6.08 -19.77 -17.32
N HIS A 226 -6.53 -19.68 -18.55
CA HIS A 226 -7.48 -20.63 -19.15
C HIS A 226 -6.86 -21.98 -19.52
N SER A 227 -5.52 -22.14 -19.41
CA SER A 227 -4.80 -23.31 -19.88
C SER A 227 -3.84 -23.86 -18.83
N HIS A 228 -3.99 -25.11 -18.44
CA HIS A 228 -3.07 -25.80 -17.52
C HIS A 228 -1.63 -25.85 -18.06
N ARG A 229 -1.46 -25.90 -19.38
CA ARG A 229 -0.14 -25.88 -20.04
C ARG A 229 0.50 -24.50 -19.86
N LEU A 230 -0.27 -23.45 -20.05
CA LEU A 230 0.19 -22.08 -19.87
C LEU A 230 0.47 -21.79 -18.39
N ASP A 231 -0.40 -22.22 -17.47
CA ASP A 231 -0.15 -22.12 -16.03
C ASP A 231 1.19 -22.77 -15.65
N PHE A 232 1.48 -23.97 -16.19
CA PHE A 232 2.75 -24.66 -15.90
C PHE A 232 3.95 -23.89 -16.46
N ALA A 233 3.87 -23.41 -17.71
CA ALA A 233 4.94 -22.63 -18.33
C ALA A 233 5.25 -21.34 -17.57
N ILE A 234 4.21 -20.58 -17.18
CA ILE A 234 4.35 -19.35 -16.38
C ILE A 234 4.94 -19.68 -15.00
N THR A 235 4.41 -20.70 -14.32
CA THR A 235 4.92 -21.13 -13.00
C THR A 235 6.41 -21.46 -13.07
N THR A 236 6.83 -22.23 -14.06
CA THR A 236 8.24 -22.59 -14.28
C THR A 236 9.12 -21.37 -14.51
N ALA A 237 8.69 -20.44 -15.36
CA ALA A 237 9.44 -19.22 -15.65
C ALA A 237 9.54 -18.29 -14.44
N LEU A 238 8.50 -18.20 -13.61
CA LEU A 238 8.49 -17.35 -12.41
C LEU A 238 9.32 -17.96 -11.27
N LEU A 239 9.37 -19.28 -11.12
CA LEU A 239 10.22 -19.93 -10.13
C LEU A 239 11.72 -19.67 -10.39
N ALA A 240 12.12 -19.45 -11.63
CA ALA A 240 13.49 -19.07 -12.00
C ALA A 240 13.85 -17.62 -11.69
N ARG A 241 12.87 -16.78 -11.25
CA ARG A 241 13.06 -15.35 -10.99
C ARG A 241 12.95 -15.05 -9.49
N PRO A 242 13.50 -13.91 -9.03
CA PRO A 242 13.20 -13.41 -7.70
C PRO A 242 11.72 -13.01 -7.63
N ILE A 243 10.99 -13.63 -6.71
CA ILE A 243 9.55 -13.39 -6.49
C ILE A 243 9.24 -13.62 -5.01
N ASP A 244 8.38 -12.81 -4.43
CA ASP A 244 8.01 -12.93 -3.01
C ASP A 244 7.06 -14.10 -2.78
N TYR A 245 6.02 -14.21 -3.62
CA TYR A 245 4.96 -15.21 -3.49
C TYR A 245 4.52 -15.68 -4.88
N LEU A 246 4.34 -16.99 -5.05
CA LEU A 246 3.81 -17.59 -6.27
C LEU A 246 2.60 -18.46 -5.97
N GLY A 247 1.41 -17.90 -6.21
CA GLY A 247 0.13 -18.60 -6.07
C GLY A 247 -0.35 -19.16 -7.40
N VAL A 248 -0.77 -20.43 -7.41
CA VAL A 248 -1.33 -21.05 -8.61
C VAL A 248 -2.70 -21.65 -8.32
N ILE A 249 -3.69 -21.33 -9.17
CA ILE A 249 -5.04 -21.88 -9.03
C ILE A 249 -5.06 -23.36 -9.39
N GLY A 250 -5.76 -24.17 -8.61
CA GLY A 250 -5.94 -25.57 -8.94
C GLY A 250 -6.44 -26.41 -7.78
N SER A 251 -6.67 -27.71 -8.08
CA SER A 251 -6.97 -28.73 -7.07
C SER A 251 -5.68 -29.27 -6.43
N ARG A 252 -5.83 -29.97 -5.29
CA ARG A 252 -4.71 -30.72 -4.67
C ARG A 252 -4.07 -31.70 -5.65
N THR A 253 -4.87 -32.36 -6.52
CA THR A 253 -4.36 -33.27 -7.56
C THR A 253 -3.50 -32.53 -8.59
N LYS A 254 -3.96 -31.34 -9.06
CA LYS A 254 -3.17 -30.52 -9.99
C LYS A 254 -1.87 -30.05 -9.32
N ALA A 255 -1.91 -29.69 -8.02
CA ALA A 255 -0.74 -29.29 -7.26
C ALA A 255 0.30 -30.40 -7.16
N ALA A 256 -0.11 -31.63 -6.84
CA ALA A 256 0.78 -32.79 -6.81
C ALA A 256 1.45 -33.07 -8.17
N LEU A 257 0.67 -32.98 -9.25
CA LEU A 257 1.20 -33.13 -10.60
C LEU A 257 2.21 -32.04 -10.97
N PHE A 258 1.92 -30.78 -10.63
CA PHE A 258 2.82 -29.66 -10.89
C PHE A 258 4.13 -29.84 -10.13
N ARG A 259 4.07 -30.14 -8.83
CA ARG A 259 5.28 -30.39 -8.01
C ARG A 259 6.13 -31.52 -8.59
N LYS A 260 5.52 -32.66 -8.97
CA LYS A 260 6.24 -33.78 -9.58
C LYS A 260 6.95 -33.37 -10.87
N ARG A 261 6.27 -32.61 -11.75
CA ARG A 261 6.85 -32.13 -13.01
C ARG A 261 7.95 -31.11 -12.76
N LEU A 262 7.80 -30.19 -11.82
CA LEU A 262 8.81 -29.20 -11.47
C LEU A 262 10.08 -29.86 -10.92
N CYS A 263 9.94 -30.85 -10.04
CA CYS A 263 11.08 -31.65 -9.60
C CYS A 263 11.82 -32.31 -10.78
N ALA A 264 11.07 -32.86 -11.74
CA ALA A 264 11.67 -33.44 -12.96
C ALA A 264 12.37 -32.38 -13.86
N HIS A 265 12.04 -31.09 -13.71
CA HIS A 265 12.72 -29.97 -14.38
C HIS A 265 13.87 -29.38 -13.52
N GLY A 266 14.24 -30.03 -12.40
CA GLY A 266 15.39 -29.66 -11.59
C GLY A 266 15.11 -28.64 -10.49
N TYR A 267 13.84 -28.28 -10.21
CA TYR A 267 13.49 -27.41 -9.09
C TYR A 267 13.54 -28.20 -7.78
N GLY A 268 14.28 -27.67 -6.78
CA GLY A 268 14.42 -28.25 -5.46
C GLY A 268 13.41 -27.71 -4.45
N ASP A 269 13.53 -28.20 -3.21
CA ASP A 269 12.62 -27.83 -2.12
C ASP A 269 12.62 -26.32 -1.82
N LYS A 270 13.76 -25.64 -1.99
CA LYS A 270 13.91 -24.20 -1.76
C LYS A 270 13.05 -23.37 -2.74
N GLU A 271 13.06 -23.72 -4.02
CA GLU A 271 12.23 -23.05 -5.03
C GLU A 271 10.76 -23.41 -4.84
N LEU A 272 10.47 -24.69 -4.57
CA LEU A 272 9.10 -25.18 -4.40
C LEU A 272 8.45 -24.68 -3.10
N ALA A 273 9.21 -24.22 -2.10
CA ALA A 273 8.67 -23.57 -0.90
C ALA A 273 7.96 -22.25 -1.22
N ARG A 274 8.31 -21.58 -2.31
CA ARG A 274 7.65 -20.36 -2.77
C ARG A 274 6.35 -20.61 -3.52
N LEU A 275 6.08 -21.87 -3.91
CA LEU A 275 4.89 -22.25 -4.69
C LEU A 275 3.73 -22.61 -3.77
N HIS A 276 2.72 -21.77 -3.76
CA HIS A 276 1.45 -21.94 -3.05
C HIS A 276 0.39 -22.49 -4.02
N MET A 277 0.12 -23.78 -3.93
CA MET A 277 -0.84 -24.43 -4.80
C MET A 277 -1.54 -25.58 -4.07
N PRO A 278 -2.86 -25.55 -3.93
CA PRO A 278 -3.79 -24.48 -4.36
C PRO A 278 -3.52 -23.15 -3.64
N MET A 279 -3.63 -22.02 -4.34
CA MET A 279 -3.51 -20.70 -3.73
C MET A 279 -4.78 -20.35 -2.91
N GLY A 280 -4.60 -19.52 -1.89
CA GLY A 280 -5.66 -19.02 -1.03
C GLY A 280 -5.93 -19.89 0.20
N LEU A 281 -6.49 -19.27 1.23
CA LEU A 281 -6.88 -19.97 2.45
C LEU A 281 -7.95 -21.04 2.15
N PRO A 282 -7.83 -22.25 2.73
CA PRO A 282 -8.76 -23.34 2.46
C PRO A 282 -10.16 -23.07 3.06
N GLY A 283 -11.19 -23.62 2.42
CA GLY A 283 -12.55 -23.64 3.00
C GLY A 283 -13.45 -22.43 2.68
N LEU A 284 -12.96 -21.44 1.93
CA LEU A 284 -13.71 -20.21 1.65
C LEU A 284 -14.54 -20.22 0.34
N GLY A 285 -14.68 -21.38 -0.30
CA GLY A 285 -15.55 -21.54 -1.47
C GLY A 285 -14.82 -21.59 -2.80
N LYS A 286 -15.59 -21.55 -3.92
CA LYS A 286 -15.08 -21.77 -5.28
C LYS A 286 -15.54 -20.72 -6.30
N LYS A 287 -16.47 -19.85 -5.92
CA LYS A 287 -16.93 -18.76 -6.79
C LYS A 287 -15.81 -17.71 -6.95
N PRO A 288 -15.76 -16.95 -8.04
CA PRO A 288 -14.67 -16.01 -8.31
C PRO A 288 -14.37 -15.07 -7.14
N TYR A 289 -15.36 -14.47 -6.52
CA TYR A 289 -15.16 -13.56 -5.39
C TYR A 289 -14.78 -14.28 -4.09
N GLU A 290 -15.26 -15.51 -3.86
CA GLU A 290 -14.84 -16.33 -2.73
C GLU A 290 -13.36 -16.73 -2.83
N VAL A 291 -12.91 -17.09 -4.03
CA VAL A 291 -11.48 -17.35 -4.32
C VAL A 291 -10.66 -16.07 -4.15
N ALA A 292 -11.16 -14.91 -4.61
CA ALA A 292 -10.48 -13.64 -4.44
C ALA A 292 -10.26 -13.30 -2.97
N VAL A 293 -11.28 -13.46 -2.12
CA VAL A 293 -11.18 -13.26 -0.66
C VAL A 293 -10.17 -14.23 -0.06
N ALA A 294 -10.21 -15.52 -0.42
CA ALA A 294 -9.28 -16.53 0.09
C ALA A 294 -7.82 -16.19 -0.22
N VAL A 295 -7.54 -15.80 -1.46
CA VAL A 295 -6.19 -15.46 -1.92
C VAL A 295 -5.68 -14.18 -1.29
N LEU A 296 -6.49 -13.15 -1.24
CA LEU A 296 -6.08 -11.87 -0.64
C LEU A 296 -5.92 -11.95 0.88
N ALA A 297 -6.72 -12.78 1.56
CA ALA A 297 -6.53 -13.05 2.98
C ALA A 297 -5.17 -13.74 3.25
N GLU A 298 -4.78 -14.72 2.43
CA GLU A 298 -3.45 -15.36 2.52
C GLU A 298 -2.32 -14.33 2.28
N LEU A 299 -2.44 -13.49 1.26
CA LEU A 299 -1.45 -12.44 0.96
C LEU A 299 -1.35 -11.41 2.09
N LEU A 300 -2.48 -11.00 2.68
CA LEU A 300 -2.49 -10.04 3.81
C LEU A 300 -1.84 -10.64 5.07
N GLN A 301 -2.08 -11.91 5.39
CA GLN A 301 -1.43 -12.59 6.50
C GLN A 301 0.09 -12.62 6.34
N ARG A 302 0.58 -12.90 5.13
CA ARG A 302 2.02 -12.87 4.83
C ARG A 302 2.62 -11.48 4.98
N ARG A 303 1.91 -10.45 4.50
CA ARG A 303 2.35 -9.05 4.59
C ARG A 303 2.50 -8.58 6.04
N GLN A 304 1.62 -9.04 6.94
CA GLN A 304 1.71 -8.73 8.38
C GLN A 304 2.76 -9.57 9.09
N GLY A 305 2.95 -10.84 8.71
CA GLY A 305 3.96 -11.73 9.31
C GLY A 305 5.41 -11.38 8.97
N GLY A 306 5.67 -10.58 7.93
CA GLY A 306 6.99 -10.06 7.59
C GLY A 306 7.41 -8.81 8.37
N MET A 307 6.60 -8.34 9.31
CA MET A 307 6.87 -7.18 10.19
C MET A 307 7.23 -7.58 11.63
N LEU A 308 7.58 -8.86 11.89
CA LEU A 308 8.12 -9.32 13.17
C LEU A 308 9.62 -9.58 13.08
#